data_82b6ee584917dcc257f3cc6d619a1d5c
#
_entry.id   82b6ee584917dcc257f3cc6d619a1d5c
#
_cell.length_a   1.000
_cell.length_b   1.000
_cell.length_c   1.000
_cell.angle_alpha   90.00
_cell.angle_beta   90.00
_cell.angle_gamma   90.00
#
_symmetry.space_group_name_H-M   'P 1'
#
loop_
_entity.id
_entity.type
_entity.pdbx_description
1 polymer ?
#
loop_
_entity_poly.entity_id
_entity_poly.type
_entity_poly.pdbx_seq_one_letter_code
_entity_poly.pdbx_strand_id
1 'polypeptide(L)'
;MREIRSVTAQYDNATLGDAAVEGLFSGMIAGISMAAYLGMVNLMMGESLLETFARFAVSDDATPLLGFLLHLGVSGVYGLVYGLLCRLIARRWISYPFLRLSVLMGCAYGLVLLILAQVVLLPGSASPLKEISLTHLLIAHLIYGAALGILTRTEENSLH
;
A
#
# COMPACT_ATOMS: atom_id res chain seq x y z
N MET A 1 6.89 4.65 37.86
CA MET A 1 7.89 3.62 37.37
C MET A 1 7.27 2.28 36.99
N ARG A 2 6.18 1.80 37.61
CA ARG A 2 5.50 0.54 37.23
C ARG A 2 4.72 0.66 35.89
N GLU A 3 4.13 1.80 35.61
CA GLU A 3 3.31 2.03 34.40
C GLU A 3 4.15 1.99 33.11
N ILE A 4 5.36 2.55 33.13
CA ILE A 4 6.28 2.54 31.97
C ILE A 4 6.72 1.10 31.62
N ARG A 5 6.85 0.23 32.62
CA ARG A 5 7.22 -1.20 32.40
C ARG A 5 6.07 -2.02 31.79
N SER A 6 4.81 -1.66 32.07
CA SER A 6 3.67 -2.38 31.48
C SER A 6 3.48 -2.05 30.02
N VAL A 7 3.73 -0.81 29.62
CA VAL A 7 3.64 -0.33 28.23
C VAL A 7 4.73 -0.99 27.37
N THR A 8 5.98 -1.05 27.83
CA THR A 8 7.07 -1.72 27.10
C THR A 8 6.87 -3.23 26.96
N ALA A 9 6.26 -3.90 27.94
CA ALA A 9 5.97 -5.33 27.87
C ALA A 9 4.86 -5.68 26.87
N GLN A 10 3.92 -4.78 26.62
CA GLN A 10 2.85 -4.99 25.64
C GLN A 10 3.37 -4.84 24.20
N TYR A 11 4.35 -3.98 23.99
CA TYR A 11 5.04 -3.80 22.70
C TYR A 11 5.85 -5.04 22.27
N ASP A 12 6.42 -5.75 23.25
CA ASP A 12 7.16 -6.99 22.98
C ASP A 12 6.28 -8.16 22.53
N ASN A 13 4.96 -8.10 22.76
CA ASN A 13 4.04 -9.19 22.47
C ASN A 13 3.42 -9.18 21.06
N ALA A 14 3.48 -8.06 20.31
CA ALA A 14 3.00 -8.05 18.94
C ALA A 14 3.85 -8.98 18.05
N THR A 15 3.22 -9.99 17.49
CA THR A 15 3.89 -11.02 16.69
C THR A 15 4.16 -10.53 15.26
N LEU A 16 4.98 -11.27 14.52
CA LEU A 16 5.11 -11.05 13.07
C LEU A 16 3.79 -11.31 12.33
N GLY A 17 2.95 -12.20 12.88
CA GLY A 17 1.62 -12.48 12.36
C GLY A 17 0.71 -11.25 12.45
N ASP A 18 0.72 -10.57 13.59
CA ASP A 18 -0.08 -9.34 13.79
C ASP A 18 0.35 -8.25 12.79
N ALA A 19 1.66 -8.03 12.66
CA ALA A 19 2.20 -7.06 11.69
C ALA A 19 1.87 -7.43 10.23
N ALA A 20 1.80 -8.71 9.90
CA ALA A 20 1.42 -9.17 8.57
C ALA A 20 -0.06 -8.91 8.29
N VAL A 21 -0.95 -9.20 9.24
CA VAL A 21 -2.39 -8.97 9.12
C VAL A 21 -2.71 -7.47 9.06
N GLU A 22 -2.13 -6.68 9.95
CA GLU A 22 -2.24 -5.22 9.93
C GLU A 22 -1.78 -4.64 8.59
N GLY A 23 -0.60 -5.06 8.12
CA GLY A 23 -0.05 -4.64 6.82
C GLY A 23 -0.96 -5.04 5.66
N LEU A 24 -1.56 -6.24 5.68
CA LEU A 24 -2.50 -6.71 4.67
C LEU A 24 -3.71 -5.76 4.54
N PHE A 25 -4.38 -5.48 5.67
CA PHE A 25 -5.56 -4.60 5.66
C PHE A 25 -5.20 -3.15 5.31
N SER A 26 -4.12 -2.62 5.89
CA SER A 26 -3.62 -1.29 5.55
C SER A 26 -3.28 -1.18 4.06
N GLY A 27 -2.69 -2.22 3.48
CA GLY A 27 -2.38 -2.29 2.06
C GLY A 27 -3.63 -2.29 1.18
N MET A 28 -4.68 -3.01 1.57
CA MET A 28 -5.97 -3.00 0.84
C MET A 28 -6.61 -1.60 0.88
N ILE A 29 -6.64 -0.93 2.04
CA ILE A 29 -7.18 0.44 2.17
C ILE A 29 -6.35 1.43 1.36
N ALA A 30 -5.03 1.33 1.42
CA ALA A 30 -4.13 2.15 0.59
C ALA A 30 -4.35 1.88 -0.91
N GLY A 31 -4.59 0.64 -1.30
CA GLY A 31 -4.97 0.25 -2.67
C GLY A 31 -6.28 0.88 -3.12
N ILE A 32 -7.30 0.95 -2.26
CA ILE A 32 -8.55 1.67 -2.57
C ILE A 32 -8.27 3.15 -2.81
N SER A 33 -7.42 3.80 -2.01
CA SER A 33 -7.06 5.21 -2.18
C SER A 33 -6.34 5.45 -3.53
N MET A 34 -5.45 4.55 -3.92
CA MET A 34 -4.78 4.57 -5.23
C MET A 34 -5.80 4.39 -6.37
N ALA A 35 -6.69 3.41 -6.26
CA ALA A 35 -7.72 3.15 -7.27
C ALA A 35 -8.69 4.32 -7.40
N ALA A 36 -9.07 4.97 -6.30
CA ALA A 36 -9.91 6.17 -6.31
C ALA A 36 -9.24 7.33 -7.05
N TYR A 37 -7.95 7.56 -6.84
CA TYR A 37 -7.20 8.57 -7.57
C TYR A 37 -7.17 8.28 -9.08
N LEU A 38 -6.81 7.06 -9.48
CA LEU A 38 -6.77 6.69 -10.91
C LEU A 38 -8.15 6.74 -11.55
N GLY A 39 -9.19 6.30 -10.83
CA GLY A 39 -10.57 6.41 -11.30
C GLY A 39 -11.01 7.85 -11.49
N MET A 40 -10.64 8.76 -10.59
CA MET A 40 -10.93 10.20 -10.75
C MET A 40 -10.24 10.79 -11.97
N VAL A 41 -8.96 10.48 -12.17
CA VAL A 41 -8.20 10.93 -13.34
C VAL A 41 -8.85 10.46 -14.64
N ASN A 42 -9.20 9.17 -14.73
CA ASN A 42 -9.81 8.60 -15.93
C ASN A 42 -11.22 9.16 -16.19
N LEU A 43 -12.01 9.41 -15.15
CA LEU A 43 -13.28 10.12 -15.28
C LEU A 43 -13.11 11.53 -15.87
N MET A 44 -12.08 12.25 -15.45
CA MET A 44 -11.76 13.58 -16.01
C MET A 44 -11.32 13.51 -17.46
N MET A 45 -10.78 12.39 -17.91
CA MET A 45 -10.42 12.11 -19.31
C MET A 45 -11.60 11.61 -20.16
N GLY A 46 -12.79 11.41 -19.54
CA GLY A 46 -14.01 10.95 -20.22
C GLY A 46 -14.16 9.43 -20.24
N GLU A 47 -13.34 8.70 -19.49
CA GLU A 47 -13.43 7.25 -19.35
C GLU A 47 -14.35 6.87 -18.18
N SER A 48 -14.88 5.64 -18.19
CA SER A 48 -15.69 5.14 -17.09
C SER A 48 -14.84 4.54 -15.96
N LEU A 49 -15.42 4.50 -14.74
CA LEU A 49 -14.79 3.79 -13.61
C LEU A 49 -14.63 2.30 -13.89
N LEU A 50 -15.57 1.70 -14.63
CA LEU A 50 -15.51 0.29 -14.98
C LEU A 50 -14.31 -0.03 -15.88
N GLU A 51 -14.01 0.84 -16.83
CA GLU A 51 -12.81 0.73 -17.67
C GLU A 51 -11.54 0.84 -16.83
N THR A 52 -11.50 1.80 -15.88
CA THR A 52 -10.36 1.91 -14.95
C THR A 52 -10.13 0.62 -14.18
N PHE A 53 -11.20 0.02 -13.66
CA PHE A 53 -11.08 -1.23 -12.90
C PHE A 53 -10.68 -2.42 -13.77
N ALA A 54 -11.17 -2.50 -15.00
CA ALA A 54 -10.76 -3.53 -15.94
C ALA A 54 -9.25 -3.47 -16.25
N ARG A 55 -8.67 -2.26 -16.33
CA ARG A 55 -7.22 -2.06 -16.57
C ARG A 55 -6.32 -2.62 -15.47
N PHE A 56 -6.82 -2.81 -14.25
CA PHE A 56 -6.04 -3.44 -13.18
C PHE A 56 -5.82 -4.94 -13.38
N ALA A 57 -6.50 -5.54 -14.35
CA ALA A 57 -6.29 -6.94 -14.70
C ALA A 57 -5.02 -7.13 -15.55
N VAL A 58 -4.58 -8.38 -15.61
CA VAL A 58 -3.42 -8.79 -16.40
C VAL A 58 -3.81 -9.06 -17.86
N SER A 59 -5.10 -9.27 -18.15
CA SER A 59 -5.66 -9.63 -19.45
C SER A 59 -6.69 -8.61 -19.89
N ASP A 60 -6.77 -8.32 -21.18
CA ASP A 60 -7.72 -7.39 -21.78
C ASP A 60 -9.17 -7.88 -21.70
N ASP A 61 -9.39 -9.19 -21.55
CA ASP A 61 -10.72 -9.80 -21.45
C ASP A 61 -11.28 -9.84 -20.01
N ALA A 62 -10.57 -9.26 -19.04
CA ALA A 62 -10.96 -9.34 -17.65
C ALA A 62 -12.14 -8.41 -17.34
N THR A 63 -13.06 -8.90 -16.48
CA THR A 63 -14.16 -8.06 -15.98
C THR A 63 -13.62 -6.98 -15.04
N PRO A 64 -14.29 -5.80 -14.96
CA PRO A 64 -13.93 -4.74 -14.02
C PRO A 64 -13.82 -5.22 -12.55
N LEU A 65 -14.72 -6.10 -12.14
CA LEU A 65 -14.72 -6.68 -10.80
C LEU A 65 -13.46 -7.50 -10.56
N LEU A 66 -13.08 -8.35 -11.52
CA LEU A 66 -11.86 -9.16 -11.39
C LEU A 66 -10.62 -8.26 -11.32
N GLY A 67 -10.52 -7.25 -12.17
CA GLY A 67 -9.41 -6.30 -12.14
C GLY A 67 -9.31 -5.58 -10.80
N PHE A 68 -10.42 -5.09 -10.26
CA PHE A 68 -10.45 -4.44 -8.95
C PHE A 68 -10.04 -5.39 -7.81
N LEU A 69 -10.55 -6.63 -7.80
CA LEU A 69 -10.18 -7.64 -6.80
C LEU A 69 -8.70 -8.02 -6.87
N LEU A 70 -8.15 -8.18 -8.08
CA LEU A 70 -6.73 -8.43 -8.28
C LEU A 70 -5.89 -7.26 -7.75
N HIS A 71 -6.30 -6.02 -8.05
CA HIS A 71 -5.62 -4.82 -7.53
C HIS A 71 -5.62 -4.79 -6.00
N LEU A 72 -6.76 -5.08 -5.35
CA LEU A 72 -6.82 -5.15 -3.89
C LEU A 72 -5.97 -6.27 -3.32
N GLY A 73 -5.99 -7.45 -3.95
CA GLY A 73 -5.18 -8.59 -3.53
C GLY A 73 -3.68 -8.27 -3.58
N VAL A 74 -3.21 -7.72 -4.70
CA VAL A 74 -1.81 -7.30 -4.87
C VAL A 74 -1.45 -6.20 -3.89
N SER A 75 -2.31 -5.19 -3.72
CA SER A 75 -2.12 -4.11 -2.75
C SER A 75 -2.02 -4.64 -1.32
N GLY A 76 -2.86 -5.60 -0.94
CA GLY A 76 -2.81 -6.27 0.35
C GLY A 76 -1.50 -7.02 0.56
N VAL A 77 -1.04 -7.79 -0.43
CA VAL A 77 0.24 -8.52 -0.35
C VAL A 77 1.42 -7.55 -0.17
N TYR A 78 1.45 -6.46 -0.92
CA TYR A 78 2.49 -5.44 -0.75
C TYR A 78 2.40 -4.74 0.60
N GLY A 79 1.19 -4.48 1.11
CA GLY A 79 1.00 -3.95 2.45
C GLY A 79 1.48 -4.91 3.53
N LEU A 80 1.21 -6.23 3.39
CA LEU A 80 1.73 -7.27 4.28
C LEU A 80 3.26 -7.24 4.33
N VAL A 81 3.92 -7.18 3.17
CA VAL A 81 5.39 -7.08 3.10
C VAL A 81 5.89 -5.81 3.80
N TYR A 82 5.21 -4.68 3.61
CA TYR A 82 5.55 -3.42 4.29
C TYR A 82 5.42 -3.53 5.81
N GLY A 83 4.31 -4.10 6.32
CA GLY A 83 4.10 -4.30 7.75
C GLY A 83 5.19 -5.17 8.39
N LEU A 84 5.55 -6.28 7.72
CA LEU A 84 6.67 -7.13 8.16
C LEU A 84 8.00 -6.37 8.16
N LEU A 85 8.31 -5.60 7.11
CA LEU A 85 9.52 -4.78 7.03
C LEU A 85 9.59 -3.76 8.17
N CYS A 86 8.49 -3.02 8.41
CA CYS A 86 8.41 -2.06 9.50
C CYS A 86 8.66 -2.75 10.86
N ARG A 87 8.07 -3.92 11.10
CA ARG A 87 8.28 -4.66 12.34
C ARG A 87 9.73 -5.15 12.51
N LEU A 88 10.35 -5.64 11.45
CA LEU A 88 11.74 -6.08 11.48
C LEU A 88 12.71 -4.91 11.72
N ILE A 89 12.44 -3.76 11.10
CA ILE A 89 13.24 -2.54 11.30
C ILE A 89 13.06 -2.02 12.73
N ALA A 90 11.82 -1.95 13.23
CA ALA A 90 11.53 -1.49 14.59
C ALA A 90 12.21 -2.34 15.67
N ARG A 91 12.32 -3.66 15.47
CA ARG A 91 13.06 -4.55 16.36
C ARG A 91 14.57 -4.24 16.44
N ARG A 92 15.12 -3.67 15.38
CA ARG A 92 16.59 -3.46 15.26
C ARG A 92 17.01 -2.02 15.49
N TRP A 93 16.14 -1.06 15.17
CA TRP A 93 16.43 0.37 15.17
C TRP A 93 15.24 1.09 15.84
N ILE A 94 15.42 1.50 17.08
CA ILE A 94 14.65 2.46 17.88
C ILE A 94 13.25 2.89 17.34
N SER A 95 12.25 2.88 18.24
CA SER A 95 10.91 3.43 18.07
C SER A 95 10.88 4.68 17.20
N TYR A 96 10.15 4.62 16.09
CA TYR A 96 9.94 5.78 15.22
C TYR A 96 8.75 6.63 15.74
N PRO A 97 8.98 7.72 16.49
CA PRO A 97 7.89 8.47 17.12
C PRO A 97 7.21 9.48 16.17
N PHE A 98 7.68 9.64 14.93
CA PHE A 98 7.25 10.74 14.09
C PHE A 98 6.41 10.29 12.88
N LEU A 99 5.15 10.78 12.79
CA LEU A 99 4.24 10.59 11.64
C LEU A 99 4.95 10.91 10.29
N ARG A 100 5.73 11.97 10.26
CA ARG A 100 6.46 12.38 9.05
C ARG A 100 7.40 11.29 8.54
N LEU A 101 8.07 10.57 9.43
CA LEU A 101 8.98 9.50 9.04
C LEU A 101 8.23 8.28 8.50
N SER A 102 7.09 7.90 9.13
CA SER A 102 6.26 6.80 8.64
C SER A 102 5.71 7.07 7.24
N VAL A 103 5.22 8.29 6.98
CA VAL A 103 4.75 8.70 5.66
C VAL A 103 5.90 8.71 4.64
N LEU A 104 7.07 9.21 5.03
CA LEU A 104 8.26 9.23 4.15
C LEU A 104 8.70 7.80 3.77
N MET A 105 8.74 6.90 4.74
CA MET A 105 9.05 5.48 4.52
C MET A 105 8.00 4.82 3.61
N GLY A 106 6.72 5.10 3.85
CA GLY A 106 5.64 4.63 2.99
C GLY A 106 5.78 5.15 1.56
N CYS A 107 6.03 6.44 1.37
CA CYS A 107 6.27 7.03 0.05
C CYS A 107 7.50 6.42 -0.65
N ALA A 108 8.60 6.22 0.07
CA ALA A 108 9.79 5.56 -0.47
C ALA A 108 9.47 4.12 -0.91
N TYR A 109 8.69 3.39 -0.10
CA TYR A 109 8.21 2.06 -0.45
C TYR A 109 7.31 2.08 -1.70
N GLY A 110 6.38 3.04 -1.80
CA GLY A 110 5.55 3.24 -2.99
C GLY A 110 6.37 3.47 -4.26
N LEU A 111 7.47 4.26 -4.16
CA LEU A 111 8.40 4.44 -5.29
C LEU A 111 9.11 3.14 -5.69
N VAL A 112 9.53 2.33 -4.73
CA VAL A 112 10.11 1.02 -5.00
C VAL A 112 9.11 0.13 -5.74
N LEU A 113 7.84 0.13 -5.32
CA LEU A 113 6.78 -0.62 -5.99
C LEU A 113 6.52 -0.12 -7.42
N LEU A 114 6.57 1.20 -7.65
CA LEU A 114 6.47 1.77 -8.99
C LEU A 114 7.61 1.26 -9.89
N ILE A 115 8.85 1.30 -9.40
CA ILE A 115 10.01 0.79 -10.14
C ILE A 115 9.83 -0.70 -10.44
N LEU A 116 9.41 -1.50 -9.46
CA LEU A 116 9.14 -2.92 -9.63
C LEU A 116 8.06 -3.15 -10.69
N ALA A 117 6.98 -2.38 -10.66
CA ALA A 117 5.92 -2.47 -11.66
C ALA A 117 6.44 -2.15 -13.06
N GLN A 118 7.20 -1.07 -13.22
CA GLN A 118 7.70 -0.61 -14.53
C GLN A 118 8.77 -1.52 -15.11
N VAL A 119 9.64 -2.07 -14.28
CA VAL A 119 10.81 -2.84 -14.76
C VAL A 119 10.53 -4.33 -14.86
N VAL A 120 9.69 -4.87 -13.98
CA VAL A 120 9.48 -6.32 -13.86
C VAL A 120 8.10 -6.75 -14.34
N LEU A 121 7.04 -6.07 -13.89
CA LEU A 121 5.68 -6.56 -14.11
C LEU A 121 5.11 -6.12 -15.47
N LEU A 122 5.27 -4.88 -15.85
CA LEU A 122 4.68 -4.34 -17.07
C LEU A 122 5.37 -4.81 -18.36
N PRO A 123 6.70 -4.92 -18.49
CA PRO A 123 7.34 -5.23 -19.79
C PRO A 123 6.85 -6.53 -20.42
N GLY A 124 6.63 -7.56 -19.62
CA GLY A 124 6.17 -8.88 -20.08
C GLY A 124 4.66 -9.10 -20.08
N SER A 125 3.86 -8.13 -19.62
CA SER A 125 2.41 -8.26 -19.51
C SER A 125 1.69 -7.68 -20.73
N ALA A 126 0.47 -8.16 -21.00
CA ALA A 126 -0.48 -7.51 -21.91
C ALA A 126 -1.38 -6.49 -21.18
N SER A 127 -0.97 -6.04 -19.97
CA SER A 127 -1.80 -5.20 -19.13
C SER A 127 -2.06 -3.83 -19.75
N PRO A 128 -3.32 -3.38 -19.80
CA PRO A 128 -3.71 -2.04 -20.23
C PRO A 128 -3.19 -0.92 -19.32
N LEU A 129 -2.61 -1.25 -18.16
CA LEU A 129 -1.94 -0.26 -17.28
C LEU A 129 -0.79 0.47 -17.98
N LYS A 130 -0.24 -0.07 -19.06
CA LYS A 130 0.78 0.61 -19.89
C LYS A 130 0.28 1.89 -20.54
N GLU A 131 -1.02 2.03 -20.73
CA GLU A 131 -1.64 3.22 -21.33
C GLU A 131 -1.71 4.39 -20.35
N ILE A 132 -1.62 4.13 -19.04
CA ILE A 132 -1.63 5.16 -18.02
C ILE A 132 -0.27 5.87 -18.01
N SER A 133 -0.28 7.21 -18.05
CA SER A 133 0.95 7.98 -18.03
C SER A 133 1.77 7.71 -16.77
N LEU A 134 3.10 7.69 -16.91
CA LEU A 134 4.02 7.48 -15.80
C LEU A 134 3.80 8.50 -14.66
N THR A 135 3.41 9.72 -15.00
CA THR A 135 3.11 10.77 -13.99
C THR A 135 1.95 10.36 -13.09
N HIS A 136 0.86 9.86 -13.66
CA HIS A 136 -0.29 9.41 -12.87
C HIS A 136 0.03 8.14 -12.07
N LEU A 137 0.82 7.23 -12.62
CA LEU A 137 1.29 6.07 -11.88
C LEU A 137 2.20 6.46 -10.72
N LEU A 138 3.08 7.45 -10.89
CA LEU A 138 3.93 7.97 -9.83
C LEU A 138 3.09 8.55 -8.68
N ILE A 139 2.13 9.44 -9.00
CA ILE A 139 1.25 10.03 -7.98
C ILE A 139 0.43 8.94 -7.28
N ALA A 140 -0.10 7.98 -8.01
CA ALA A 140 -0.88 6.87 -7.48
C ALA A 140 -0.06 6.03 -6.47
N HIS A 141 1.19 5.71 -6.79
CA HIS A 141 2.07 4.97 -5.88
C HIS A 141 2.52 5.80 -4.66
N LEU A 142 2.67 7.12 -4.81
CA LEU A 142 2.92 8.01 -3.68
C LEU A 142 1.70 8.09 -2.75
N ILE A 143 0.48 8.16 -3.29
CA ILE A 143 -0.77 8.10 -2.50
C ILE A 143 -0.86 6.77 -1.76
N TYR A 144 -0.62 5.65 -2.45
CA TYR A 144 -0.57 4.33 -1.83
C TYR A 144 0.42 4.28 -0.66
N GLY A 145 1.65 4.70 -0.91
CA GLY A 145 2.70 4.69 0.10
C GLY A 145 2.42 5.60 1.29
N ALA A 146 1.90 6.82 1.04
CA ALA A 146 1.53 7.75 2.09
C ALA A 146 0.39 7.19 2.96
N ALA A 147 -0.67 6.66 2.33
CA ALA A 147 -1.79 6.03 3.03
C ALA A 147 -1.31 4.85 3.88
N LEU A 148 -0.46 3.98 3.32
CA LEU A 148 0.11 2.85 4.02
C LEU A 148 0.93 3.29 5.26
N GLY A 149 1.80 4.30 5.11
CA GLY A 149 2.59 4.84 6.23
C GLY A 149 1.76 5.53 7.31
N ILE A 150 0.58 6.08 6.97
CA ILE A 150 -0.36 6.64 7.94
C ILE A 150 -1.08 5.53 8.70
N LEU A 151 -1.61 4.53 7.99
CA LEU A 151 -2.46 3.49 8.55
C LEU A 151 -1.69 2.56 9.49
N THR A 152 -0.51 2.10 9.11
CA THR A 152 0.32 1.22 9.95
C THR A 152 0.75 1.88 11.26
N ARG A 153 0.71 3.21 11.36
CA ARG A 153 0.98 3.94 12.58
C ARG A 153 -0.25 4.16 13.46
N THR A 154 -1.43 4.31 12.85
CA THR A 154 -2.66 4.66 13.59
C THR A 154 -3.02 3.54 14.55
N GLU A 155 -2.78 2.30 14.19
CA GLU A 155 -3.00 1.14 15.06
C GLU A 155 -2.02 1.10 16.23
N GLU A 156 -0.79 1.52 16.03
CA GLU A 156 0.20 1.65 17.10
C GLU A 156 -0.26 2.63 18.20
N ASN A 157 -0.98 3.70 17.84
CA ASN A 157 -1.51 4.69 18.79
C ASN A 157 -2.87 4.30 19.40
N SER A 158 -3.62 3.39 18.81
CA SER A 158 -4.93 2.96 19.32
C SER A 158 -4.85 1.96 20.47
N LEU A 159 -3.66 1.43 20.74
CA LEU A 159 -3.37 0.49 21.83
C LEU A 159 -2.92 1.19 23.14
N HIS A 160 -2.98 2.53 23.19
CA HIS A 160 -2.71 3.38 24.35
C HIS A 160 -3.98 4.04 24.88
#